data_ca1430fa41f14274a9b611d8cc594e17
#
_entry.id   ca1430fa41f14274a9b611d8cc594e17
#
_cell.length_a   1.000
_cell.length_b   1.000
_cell.length_c   1.000
_cell.angle_alpha   90.00
_cell.angle_beta   90.00
_cell.angle_gamma   90.00
#
_symmetry.space_group_name_H-M   'P 1'
#
loop_
_entity.id
_entity.type
_entity.pdbx_description
1 polymer ?
#
loop_
_entity_poly.entity_id
_entity_poly.type
_entity_poly.pdbx_seq_one_letter_code
_entity_poly.pdbx_strand_id
1 'polypeptide(L)'
;MARAALVTGGSSGIGLAIARMLRDEGFDLTLVSRTPEKVEATAAELGAAAVAANVAEAEDCERIVAEHRDRYGRLDVLVNSAGVGVGGRVEELPVKHLDLQLDVNLRGLFLVTQAAIPLLRESRGWIVNLASISGTLPTPWLATYGATKAAVIALTRSLNEELDGDGVRAIALCPGFVDTAMAQWSGIEPSEMIRPEDCAEVVRMCLRLSPTARIPSVVVERMGSRNGDVH
;
A
#
# COMPACT_ATOMS: atom_id res chain seq x y z
N MET A 1 -9.86 8.69 -22.32
CA MET A 1 -10.17 8.86 -20.88
C MET A 1 -8.85 9.09 -20.15
N ALA A 2 -8.83 9.93 -19.10
CA ALA A 2 -7.66 10.08 -18.26
C ALA A 2 -7.39 8.76 -17.54
N ARG A 3 -6.11 8.51 -17.17
CA ARG A 3 -5.77 7.34 -16.34
C ARG A 3 -6.33 7.53 -14.93
N ALA A 4 -6.74 6.45 -14.28
CA ALA A 4 -7.32 6.50 -12.95
C ALA A 4 -6.59 5.60 -11.96
N ALA A 5 -6.53 6.03 -10.69
CA ALA A 5 -5.88 5.27 -9.63
C ALA A 5 -6.71 5.28 -8.33
N LEU A 6 -6.65 4.15 -7.62
CA LEU A 6 -7.28 3.93 -6.33
C LEU A 6 -6.21 3.74 -5.26
N VAL A 7 -6.26 4.52 -4.18
CA VAL A 7 -5.24 4.49 -3.11
C VAL A 7 -5.91 4.24 -1.76
N THR A 8 -5.76 3.04 -1.22
CA THR A 8 -6.16 2.76 0.18
C THR A 8 -5.10 3.32 1.15
N GLY A 9 -5.52 3.86 2.29
CA GLY A 9 -4.61 4.58 3.18
C GLY A 9 -4.10 5.90 2.57
N GLY A 10 -4.80 6.45 1.56
CA GLY A 10 -4.38 7.60 0.75
C GLY A 10 -4.40 8.95 1.46
N SER A 11 -4.85 9.03 2.72
CA SER A 11 -4.95 10.29 3.46
C SER A 11 -3.73 10.59 4.36
N SER A 12 -2.66 9.78 4.34
CA SER A 12 -1.47 10.00 5.16
C SER A 12 -0.25 9.20 4.69
N GLY A 13 0.92 9.59 5.17
CA GLY A 13 2.17 8.87 5.01
C GLY A 13 2.49 8.50 3.56
N ILE A 14 2.94 7.26 3.36
CA ILE A 14 3.36 6.76 2.04
C ILE A 14 2.19 6.79 1.04
N GLY A 15 0.98 6.39 1.47
CA GLY A 15 -0.20 6.42 0.59
C GLY A 15 -0.51 7.81 0.06
N LEU A 16 -0.42 8.83 0.91
CA LEU A 16 -0.61 10.23 0.51
C LEU A 16 0.50 10.71 -0.45
N ALA A 17 1.76 10.38 -0.17
CA ALA A 17 2.87 10.74 -1.06
C ALA A 17 2.71 10.11 -2.45
N ILE A 18 2.31 8.83 -2.51
CA ILE A 18 2.01 8.17 -3.79
C ILE A 18 0.80 8.82 -4.47
N ALA A 19 -0.25 9.18 -3.72
CA ALA A 19 -1.42 9.86 -4.29
C ALA A 19 -1.06 11.21 -4.92
N ARG A 20 -0.24 12.03 -4.24
CA ARG A 20 0.27 13.29 -4.79
C ARG A 20 1.07 13.06 -6.06
N MET A 21 1.99 12.12 -6.04
CA MET A 21 2.79 11.74 -7.21
C MET A 21 1.91 11.31 -8.38
N LEU A 22 0.88 10.47 -8.15
CA LEU A 22 -0.04 10.04 -9.20
C LEU A 22 -0.88 11.22 -9.74
N ARG A 23 -1.27 12.17 -8.89
CA ARG A 23 -1.95 13.40 -9.33
C ARG A 23 -1.07 14.23 -10.25
N ASP A 24 0.21 14.41 -9.89
CA ASP A 24 1.19 15.14 -10.71
C ASP A 24 1.44 14.45 -12.06
N GLU A 25 1.35 13.11 -12.10
CA GLU A 25 1.40 12.30 -13.34
C GLU A 25 0.07 12.33 -14.15
N GLY A 26 -0.94 13.08 -13.71
CA GLY A 26 -2.19 13.30 -14.42
C GLY A 26 -3.23 12.19 -14.25
N PHE A 27 -3.18 11.42 -13.14
CA PHE A 27 -4.22 10.45 -12.82
C PHE A 27 -5.42 11.09 -12.14
N ASP A 28 -6.60 10.63 -12.46
CA ASP A 28 -7.79 10.81 -11.63
C ASP A 28 -7.71 9.86 -10.44
N LEU A 29 -8.09 10.34 -9.23
CA LEU A 29 -7.83 9.62 -8.00
C LEU A 29 -9.10 9.32 -7.20
N THR A 30 -9.14 8.12 -6.62
CA THR A 30 -9.98 7.80 -5.47
C THR A 30 -9.08 7.55 -4.26
N LEU A 31 -9.28 8.31 -3.19
CA LEU A 31 -8.59 8.14 -1.91
C LEU A 31 -9.50 7.43 -0.93
N VAL A 32 -8.95 6.46 -0.22
CA VAL A 32 -9.69 5.67 0.78
C VAL A 32 -9.01 5.77 2.14
N SER A 33 -9.79 6.05 3.18
CA SER A 33 -9.33 6.02 4.58
C SER A 33 -10.52 5.80 5.52
N ARG A 34 -10.24 5.34 6.74
CA ARG A 34 -11.28 5.06 7.74
C ARG A 34 -11.93 6.31 8.34
N THR A 35 -11.22 7.44 8.33
CA THR A 35 -11.65 8.69 8.95
C THR A 35 -12.23 9.60 7.86
N PRO A 36 -13.57 9.81 7.84
CA PRO A 36 -14.24 10.58 6.79
C PRO A 36 -13.64 11.97 6.61
N GLU A 37 -13.53 12.74 7.70
CA GLU A 37 -13.08 14.13 7.66
C GLU A 37 -11.67 14.25 7.07
N LYS A 38 -10.81 13.27 7.38
CA LYS A 38 -9.43 13.26 6.91
C LYS A 38 -9.34 12.93 5.41
N VAL A 39 -10.09 11.93 4.94
CA VAL A 39 -10.05 11.56 3.52
C VAL A 39 -10.71 12.62 2.65
N GLU A 40 -11.80 13.23 3.13
CA GLU A 40 -12.50 14.30 2.43
C GLU A 40 -11.61 15.56 2.28
N ALA A 41 -10.96 16.00 3.37
CA ALA A 41 -10.03 17.12 3.32
C ALA A 41 -8.87 16.87 2.36
N THR A 42 -8.25 15.69 2.42
CA THR A 42 -7.15 15.32 1.52
C THR A 42 -7.62 15.21 0.06
N ALA A 43 -8.79 14.64 -0.16
CA ALA A 43 -9.35 14.52 -1.50
C ALA A 43 -9.69 15.89 -2.11
N ALA A 44 -10.21 16.81 -1.31
CA ALA A 44 -10.48 18.19 -1.74
C ALA A 44 -9.18 18.91 -2.15
N GLU A 45 -8.09 18.76 -1.36
CA GLU A 45 -6.76 19.32 -1.68
C GLU A 45 -6.25 18.80 -3.04
N LEU A 46 -6.42 17.51 -3.32
CA LEU A 46 -5.88 16.87 -4.52
C LEU A 46 -6.86 16.87 -5.70
N GLY A 47 -8.08 17.39 -5.56
CA GLY A 47 -9.12 17.28 -6.57
C GLY A 47 -9.47 15.81 -6.87
N ALA A 48 -9.52 14.97 -5.84
CA ALA A 48 -9.77 13.53 -5.90
C ALA A 48 -11.16 13.18 -5.39
N ALA A 49 -11.61 11.95 -5.63
CA ALA A 49 -12.76 11.36 -4.95
C ALA A 49 -12.35 10.84 -3.56
N ALA A 50 -13.24 11.00 -2.58
CA ALA A 50 -13.06 10.47 -1.23
C ALA A 50 -14.01 9.29 -0.98
N VAL A 51 -13.49 8.21 -0.41
CA VAL A 51 -14.30 7.07 0.08
C VAL A 51 -13.90 6.77 1.52
N ALA A 52 -14.81 7.05 2.45
CA ALA A 52 -14.63 6.63 3.84
C ALA A 52 -14.97 5.15 3.98
N ALA A 53 -13.97 4.31 4.30
CA ALA A 53 -14.13 2.87 4.36
C ALA A 53 -13.09 2.19 5.24
N ASN A 54 -13.47 1.05 5.82
CA ASN A 54 -12.58 0.18 6.60
C ASN A 54 -12.24 -1.07 5.79
N VAL A 55 -11.00 -1.18 5.33
CA VAL A 55 -10.55 -2.34 4.52
C VAL A 55 -10.59 -3.68 5.29
N ALA A 56 -10.80 -3.68 6.60
CA ALA A 56 -11.05 -4.91 7.35
C ALA A 56 -12.46 -5.50 7.09
N GLU A 57 -13.39 -4.69 6.56
CA GLU A 57 -14.77 -5.10 6.27
C GLU A 57 -14.93 -5.46 4.79
N ALA A 58 -15.46 -6.64 4.50
CA ALA A 58 -15.56 -7.15 3.13
C ALA A 58 -16.48 -6.28 2.25
N GLU A 59 -17.63 -5.87 2.79
CA GLU A 59 -18.58 -5.02 2.07
C GLU A 59 -17.96 -3.66 1.70
N ASP A 60 -17.11 -3.10 2.57
CA ASP A 60 -16.38 -1.87 2.29
C ASP A 60 -15.37 -2.07 1.16
N CYS A 61 -14.67 -3.20 1.11
CA CYS A 61 -13.71 -3.50 0.05
C CYS A 61 -14.38 -3.55 -1.34
N GLU A 62 -15.53 -4.19 -1.44
CA GLU A 62 -16.33 -4.23 -2.68
C GLU A 62 -16.84 -2.83 -3.06
N ARG A 63 -17.38 -2.09 -2.09
CA ARG A 63 -17.91 -0.73 -2.27
C ARG A 63 -16.85 0.26 -2.76
N ILE A 64 -15.64 0.22 -2.20
CA ILE A 64 -14.50 1.05 -2.63
C ILE A 64 -14.27 0.93 -4.14
N VAL A 65 -14.22 -0.31 -4.65
CA VAL A 65 -13.95 -0.56 -6.07
C VAL A 65 -15.16 -0.22 -6.94
N ALA A 66 -16.37 -0.49 -6.46
CA ALA A 66 -17.61 -0.15 -7.17
C ALA A 66 -17.73 1.38 -7.36
N GLU A 67 -17.55 2.18 -6.31
CA GLU A 67 -17.59 3.64 -6.39
C GLU A 67 -16.51 4.21 -7.33
N HIS A 68 -15.30 3.62 -7.30
CA HIS A 68 -14.23 4.00 -8.23
C HIS A 68 -14.61 3.71 -9.70
N ARG A 69 -15.13 2.48 -9.95
CA ARG A 69 -15.60 2.06 -11.29
C ARG A 69 -16.71 2.97 -11.80
N ASP A 70 -17.72 3.24 -10.96
CA ASP A 70 -18.88 4.03 -11.36
C ASP A 70 -18.50 5.49 -11.69
N ARG A 71 -17.42 5.99 -11.08
CA ARG A 71 -16.92 7.34 -11.33
C ARG A 71 -16.02 7.45 -12.54
N TYR A 72 -15.10 6.50 -12.74
CA TYR A 72 -14.04 6.64 -13.77
C TYR A 72 -14.10 5.57 -14.86
N GLY A 73 -14.82 4.48 -14.66
CA GLY A 73 -14.96 3.38 -15.62
C GLY A 73 -13.67 2.61 -15.91
N ARG A 74 -12.57 2.89 -15.21
CA ARG A 74 -11.25 2.27 -15.41
C ARG A 74 -10.38 2.35 -14.17
N LEU A 75 -9.40 1.47 -14.06
CA LEU A 75 -8.40 1.50 -13.01
C LEU A 75 -7.04 1.12 -13.59
N ASP A 76 -6.10 2.07 -13.62
CA ASP A 76 -4.74 1.86 -14.14
C ASP A 76 -3.74 1.53 -13.03
N VAL A 77 -3.98 2.05 -11.82
CA VAL A 77 -3.11 1.79 -10.66
C VAL A 77 -3.94 1.57 -9.40
N LEU A 78 -3.79 0.41 -8.80
CA LEU A 78 -4.25 0.13 -7.44
C LEU A 78 -3.08 0.25 -6.47
N VAL A 79 -3.23 1.08 -5.43
CA VAL A 79 -2.25 1.21 -4.33
C VAL A 79 -2.87 0.71 -3.04
N ASN A 80 -2.44 -0.45 -2.58
CA ASN A 80 -2.79 -1.01 -1.29
C ASN A 80 -1.81 -0.50 -0.23
N SER A 81 -2.08 0.68 0.35
CA SER A 81 -1.25 1.32 1.37
C SER A 81 -1.91 1.37 2.75
N ALA A 82 -3.16 0.98 2.88
CA ALA A 82 -3.79 0.81 4.19
C ALA A 82 -3.04 -0.27 4.99
N GLY A 83 -2.67 0.05 6.23
CA GLY A 83 -1.93 -0.88 7.08
C GLY A 83 -1.90 -0.44 8.52
N VAL A 84 -1.66 -1.40 9.41
CA VAL A 84 -1.45 -1.20 10.84
C VAL A 84 -0.23 -2.01 11.29
N GLY A 85 0.51 -1.47 12.26
CA GLY A 85 1.62 -2.17 12.91
C GLY A 85 1.42 -2.17 14.42
N VAL A 86 1.44 -3.34 15.03
CA VAL A 86 1.42 -3.50 16.48
C VAL A 86 2.60 -4.39 16.86
N GLY A 87 3.50 -3.84 17.68
CA GLY A 87 4.67 -4.55 18.20
C GLY A 87 4.38 -5.19 19.56
N GLY A 88 5.23 -6.15 19.92
CA GLY A 88 5.21 -6.83 21.23
C GLY A 88 5.94 -8.18 21.16
N ARG A 89 6.28 -8.73 22.34
CA ARG A 89 6.78 -10.09 22.44
C ARG A 89 5.66 -11.07 22.07
N VAL A 90 5.98 -12.13 21.35
CA VAL A 90 4.97 -13.07 20.84
C VAL A 90 4.14 -13.67 21.97
N GLU A 91 4.77 -14.01 23.09
CA GLU A 91 4.13 -14.60 24.27
C GLU A 91 3.20 -13.64 25.03
N GLU A 92 3.33 -12.32 24.78
CA GLU A 92 2.57 -11.28 25.48
C GLU A 92 1.56 -10.58 24.54
N LEU A 93 1.68 -10.78 23.23
CA LEU A 93 0.85 -10.07 22.25
C LEU A 93 -0.60 -10.62 22.28
N PRO A 94 -1.60 -9.79 22.61
CA PRO A 94 -3.00 -10.23 22.58
C PRO A 94 -3.43 -10.65 21.18
N VAL A 95 -4.17 -11.76 21.06
CA VAL A 95 -4.65 -12.32 19.78
C VAL A 95 -5.39 -11.28 18.94
N LYS A 96 -6.18 -10.38 19.55
CA LYS A 96 -6.85 -9.27 18.84
C LYS A 96 -5.91 -8.38 18.03
N HIS A 97 -4.63 -8.28 18.43
CA HIS A 97 -3.64 -7.49 17.66
C HIS A 97 -3.08 -8.27 16.49
N LEU A 98 -3.02 -9.61 16.58
CA LEU A 98 -2.74 -10.47 15.42
C LEU A 98 -3.89 -10.38 14.41
N ASP A 99 -5.14 -10.56 14.89
CA ASP A 99 -6.34 -10.51 14.05
C ASP A 99 -6.44 -9.17 13.32
N LEU A 100 -6.27 -8.05 14.03
CA LEU A 100 -6.28 -6.71 13.45
C LEU A 100 -5.25 -6.56 12.32
N GLN A 101 -4.04 -7.08 12.52
CA GLN A 101 -2.98 -7.01 11.51
C GLN A 101 -3.26 -7.92 10.32
N LEU A 102 -3.81 -9.11 10.53
CA LEU A 102 -4.24 -10.01 9.47
C LEU A 102 -5.39 -9.40 8.66
N ASP A 103 -6.40 -8.86 9.32
CA ASP A 103 -7.57 -8.29 8.67
C ASP A 103 -7.22 -7.07 7.80
N VAL A 104 -6.41 -6.14 8.32
CA VAL A 104 -6.08 -4.92 7.60
C VAL A 104 -4.97 -5.15 6.58
N ASN A 105 -3.83 -5.75 6.99
CA ASN A 105 -2.62 -5.78 6.16
C ASN A 105 -2.67 -6.85 5.07
N LEU A 106 -3.43 -7.94 5.28
CA LEU A 106 -3.48 -9.07 4.35
C LEU A 106 -4.87 -9.29 3.78
N ARG A 107 -5.88 -9.56 4.62
CA ARG A 107 -7.23 -9.88 4.16
C ARG A 107 -7.86 -8.72 3.40
N GLY A 108 -7.79 -7.50 3.93
CA GLY A 108 -8.33 -6.30 3.28
C GLY A 108 -7.62 -5.99 1.95
N LEU A 109 -6.29 -6.06 1.95
CA LEU A 109 -5.50 -5.92 0.72
C LEU A 109 -5.91 -6.95 -0.34
N PHE A 110 -6.11 -8.21 0.06
CA PHE A 110 -6.57 -9.27 -0.84
C PHE A 110 -7.95 -8.96 -1.41
N LEU A 111 -8.92 -8.59 -0.56
CA LEU A 111 -10.30 -8.33 -0.99
C LEU A 111 -10.41 -7.13 -1.95
N VAL A 112 -9.73 -6.01 -1.65
CA VAL A 112 -9.69 -4.86 -2.56
C VAL A 112 -9.03 -5.26 -3.89
N THR A 113 -7.92 -6.02 -3.84
CA THR A 113 -7.25 -6.49 -5.06
C THR A 113 -8.15 -7.40 -5.88
N GLN A 114 -8.83 -8.37 -5.25
CA GLN A 114 -9.76 -9.30 -5.90
C GLN A 114 -10.87 -8.55 -6.64
N ALA A 115 -11.51 -7.59 -5.97
CA ALA A 115 -12.56 -6.76 -6.58
C ALA A 115 -12.03 -5.89 -7.74
N ALA A 116 -10.76 -5.44 -7.67
CA ALA A 116 -10.15 -4.54 -8.65
C ALA A 116 -9.61 -5.25 -9.91
N ILE A 117 -9.31 -6.55 -9.84
CA ILE A 117 -8.71 -7.32 -10.96
C ILE A 117 -9.46 -7.14 -12.29
N PRO A 118 -10.79 -7.17 -12.38
CA PRO A 118 -11.48 -6.98 -13.67
C PRO A 118 -11.12 -5.65 -14.35
N LEU A 119 -11.09 -4.55 -13.62
CA LEU A 119 -10.72 -3.23 -14.15
C LEU A 119 -9.23 -3.14 -14.52
N LEU A 120 -8.36 -3.76 -13.71
CA LEU A 120 -6.92 -3.79 -13.95
C LEU A 120 -6.57 -4.60 -15.21
N ARG A 121 -7.32 -5.68 -15.52
CA ARG A 121 -7.18 -6.44 -16.77
C ARG A 121 -7.48 -5.59 -17.99
N GLU A 122 -8.56 -4.83 -17.96
CA GLU A 122 -8.96 -3.95 -19.08
C GLU A 122 -7.90 -2.87 -19.36
N SER A 123 -7.25 -2.36 -18.33
CA SER A 123 -6.24 -1.29 -18.45
C SER A 123 -4.80 -1.82 -18.61
N ARG A 124 -4.54 -3.12 -18.38
CA ARG A 124 -3.21 -3.70 -18.20
C ARG A 124 -2.43 -2.98 -17.11
N GLY A 125 -3.13 -2.75 -15.99
CA GLY A 125 -2.72 -1.84 -14.94
C GLY A 125 -1.63 -2.37 -14.01
N TRP A 126 -1.41 -1.61 -12.93
CA TRP A 126 -0.45 -1.92 -11.89
C TRP A 126 -1.11 -2.10 -10.52
N ILE A 127 -0.58 -3.04 -9.75
CA ILE A 127 -0.88 -3.22 -8.33
C ILE A 127 0.37 -2.86 -7.52
N VAL A 128 0.25 -1.89 -6.64
CA VAL A 128 1.31 -1.49 -5.70
C VAL A 128 0.90 -1.92 -4.30
N ASN A 129 1.57 -2.91 -3.75
CA ASN A 129 1.30 -3.42 -2.41
C ASN A 129 2.36 -2.92 -1.42
N LEU A 130 1.95 -2.17 -0.39
CA LEU A 130 2.84 -1.72 0.68
C LEU A 130 3.15 -2.89 1.61
N ALA A 131 4.30 -3.53 1.39
CA ALA A 131 4.91 -4.49 2.28
C ALA A 131 5.74 -3.77 3.37
N SER A 132 6.88 -4.32 3.74
CA SER A 132 7.86 -3.74 4.68
C SER A 132 9.16 -4.51 4.57
N ILE A 133 10.27 -3.90 4.96
CA ILE A 133 11.53 -4.61 5.18
C ILE A 133 11.37 -5.73 6.21
N SER A 134 10.49 -5.57 7.21
CA SER A 134 10.14 -6.60 8.20
C SER A 134 9.50 -7.85 7.59
N GLY A 135 9.03 -7.79 6.36
CA GLY A 135 8.59 -8.97 5.60
C GLY A 135 9.73 -9.71 4.89
N THR A 136 10.93 -9.12 4.84
CA THR A 136 12.12 -9.68 4.18
C THR A 136 13.18 -10.13 5.17
N LEU A 137 13.22 -9.54 6.35
CA LEU A 137 14.22 -9.79 7.40
C LEU A 137 13.53 -10.04 8.74
N PRO A 138 14.13 -10.85 9.63
CA PRO A 138 13.65 -10.99 11.00
C PRO A 138 13.67 -9.64 11.71
N THR A 139 12.55 -9.27 12.33
CA THR A 139 12.43 -8.02 13.09
C THR A 139 11.89 -8.35 14.47
N PRO A 140 12.73 -8.37 15.52
CA PRO A 140 12.28 -8.55 16.91
C PRO A 140 11.15 -7.57 17.24
N TRP A 141 10.22 -7.95 18.12
CA TRP A 141 9.02 -7.18 18.51
C TRP A 141 7.96 -6.99 17.41
N LEU A 142 8.26 -7.25 16.14
CA LEU A 142 7.35 -7.11 15.02
C LEU A 142 7.04 -8.44 14.32
N ALA A 143 7.10 -9.57 15.03
CA ALA A 143 6.94 -10.90 14.44
C ALA A 143 5.63 -11.07 13.68
N THR A 144 4.49 -10.67 14.27
CA THR A 144 3.17 -10.76 13.64
C THR A 144 3.02 -9.79 12.46
N TYR A 145 3.51 -8.56 12.62
CA TYR A 145 3.57 -7.58 11.54
C TYR A 145 4.42 -8.08 10.37
N GLY A 146 5.64 -8.54 10.65
CA GLY A 146 6.54 -9.10 9.65
C GLY A 146 5.92 -10.27 8.90
N ALA A 147 5.22 -11.17 9.61
CA ALA A 147 4.50 -12.28 9.00
C ALA A 147 3.42 -11.80 8.01
N THR A 148 2.61 -10.78 8.36
CA THR A 148 1.62 -10.21 7.41
C THR A 148 2.32 -9.60 6.20
N LYS A 149 3.44 -8.91 6.39
CA LYS A 149 4.18 -8.26 5.29
C LYS A 149 4.93 -9.26 4.41
N ALA A 150 5.42 -10.37 4.97
CA ALA A 150 5.96 -11.50 4.19
C ALA A 150 4.87 -12.15 3.32
N ALA A 151 3.66 -12.33 3.89
CA ALA A 151 2.51 -12.84 3.14
C ALA A 151 2.14 -11.90 1.96
N VAL A 152 2.17 -10.58 2.15
CA VAL A 152 1.95 -9.60 1.08
C VAL A 152 2.98 -9.73 -0.03
N ILE A 153 4.26 -9.94 0.30
CA ILE A 153 5.32 -10.15 -0.71
C ILE A 153 5.06 -11.43 -1.51
N ALA A 154 4.71 -12.52 -0.83
CA ALA A 154 4.40 -13.80 -1.48
C ALA A 154 3.18 -13.67 -2.39
N LEU A 155 2.08 -13.07 -1.91
CA LEU A 155 0.87 -12.80 -2.68
C LEU A 155 1.19 -11.97 -3.93
N THR A 156 1.98 -10.90 -3.79
CA THR A 156 2.37 -10.04 -4.92
C THR A 156 3.11 -10.80 -6.01
N ARG A 157 3.98 -11.72 -5.63
CA ARG A 157 4.69 -12.59 -6.58
C ARG A 157 3.72 -13.54 -7.31
N SER A 158 2.79 -14.16 -6.59
CA SER A 158 1.77 -15.02 -7.18
C SER A 158 0.86 -14.27 -8.16
N LEU A 159 0.42 -13.05 -7.79
CA LEU A 159 -0.37 -12.19 -8.68
C LEU A 159 0.35 -11.88 -10.00
N ASN A 160 1.66 -11.68 -9.97
CA ASN A 160 2.43 -11.47 -11.19
C ASN A 160 2.41 -12.68 -12.13
N GLU A 161 2.42 -13.90 -11.59
CA GLU A 161 2.35 -15.12 -12.42
C GLU A 161 0.93 -15.37 -12.92
N GLU A 162 -0.08 -15.20 -12.05
CA GLU A 162 -1.49 -15.42 -12.40
C GLU A 162 -2.01 -14.43 -13.45
N LEU A 163 -1.52 -13.16 -13.42
CA LEU A 163 -2.01 -12.08 -14.26
C LEU A 163 -1.05 -11.71 -15.41
N ASP A 164 0.02 -12.48 -15.63
CA ASP A 164 1.02 -12.22 -16.67
C ASP A 164 0.38 -12.16 -18.06
N GLY A 165 -0.48 -13.12 -18.40
CA GLY A 165 -1.22 -13.18 -19.67
C GLY A 165 -2.18 -12.00 -19.88
N ASP A 166 -2.61 -11.35 -18.80
CA ASP A 166 -3.48 -10.16 -18.81
C ASP A 166 -2.69 -8.86 -18.94
N GLY A 167 -1.36 -8.92 -18.79
CA GLY A 167 -0.47 -7.75 -18.81
C GLY A 167 -0.55 -6.89 -17.54
N VAL A 168 -1.19 -7.37 -16.47
CA VAL A 168 -1.23 -6.71 -15.17
C VAL A 168 0.08 -6.99 -14.43
N ARG A 169 0.62 -5.97 -13.78
CA ARG A 169 1.89 -6.07 -13.06
C ARG A 169 1.70 -5.71 -11.60
N ALA A 170 2.39 -6.40 -10.70
CA ALA A 170 2.33 -6.13 -9.28
C ALA A 170 3.73 -5.92 -8.68
N ILE A 171 3.85 -4.98 -7.74
CA ILE A 171 5.07 -4.72 -7.00
C ILE A 171 4.79 -4.74 -5.50
N ALA A 172 5.65 -5.41 -4.73
CA ALA A 172 5.75 -5.26 -3.28
C ALA A 172 6.80 -4.19 -2.95
N LEU A 173 6.36 -3.05 -2.46
CA LEU A 173 7.25 -2.00 -1.95
C LEU A 173 7.56 -2.31 -0.48
N CYS A 174 8.82 -2.51 -0.16
CA CYS A 174 9.31 -2.98 1.14
C CYS A 174 10.17 -1.90 1.81
N PRO A 175 9.59 -0.80 2.34
CA PRO A 175 10.37 0.23 3.00
C PRO A 175 10.80 -0.18 4.40
N GLY A 176 11.92 0.39 4.85
CA GLY A 176 12.32 0.45 6.25
C GLY A 176 11.54 1.51 7.02
N PHE A 177 12.19 2.20 7.97
CA PHE A 177 11.56 3.30 8.71
C PHE A 177 11.35 4.52 7.81
N VAL A 178 10.08 4.85 7.61
CA VAL A 178 9.65 6.03 6.83
C VAL A 178 9.07 7.06 7.80
N ASP A 179 9.37 8.33 7.61
CA ASP A 179 8.83 9.43 8.41
C ASP A 179 7.31 9.55 8.26
N THR A 180 6.62 8.81 9.11
CA THR A 180 5.16 8.72 9.18
C THR A 180 4.73 8.54 10.62
N ALA A 181 3.46 8.79 10.92
CA ALA A 181 2.90 8.56 12.24
C ALA A 181 3.10 7.10 12.74
N MET A 182 3.19 6.12 11.82
CA MET A 182 3.42 4.73 12.17
C MET A 182 4.83 4.48 12.72
N ALA A 183 5.82 5.29 12.38
CA ALA A 183 7.21 5.10 12.79
C ALA A 183 7.62 5.95 14.00
N GLN A 184 6.74 6.81 14.54
CA GLN A 184 7.06 7.74 15.65
C GLN A 184 7.53 7.05 16.94
N TRP A 185 7.11 5.80 17.16
CA TRP A 185 7.53 5.00 18.32
C TRP A 185 8.98 4.52 18.25
N SER A 186 9.61 4.59 17.08
CA SER A 186 10.96 4.03 16.85
C SER A 186 12.08 4.78 17.56
N GLY A 187 11.84 6.03 17.95
CA GLY A 187 12.87 6.91 18.52
C GLY A 187 13.91 7.39 17.51
N ILE A 188 13.74 7.07 16.22
CA ILE A 188 14.60 7.57 15.13
C ILE A 188 14.17 9.00 14.80
N GLU A 189 15.15 9.91 14.68
CA GLU A 189 14.86 11.28 14.27
C GLU A 189 14.27 11.32 12.84
N PRO A 190 13.23 12.14 12.57
CA PRO A 190 12.60 12.22 11.26
C PRO A 190 13.58 12.49 10.13
N SER A 191 14.62 13.29 10.37
CA SER A 191 15.67 13.61 9.38
C SER A 191 16.54 12.41 8.99
N GLU A 192 16.52 11.36 9.79
CA GLU A 192 17.25 10.10 9.55
C GLU A 192 16.34 9.02 8.93
N MET A 193 15.04 9.26 8.83
CA MET A 193 14.09 8.33 8.22
C MET A 193 14.03 8.51 6.69
N ILE A 194 13.55 7.49 6.01
CA ILE A 194 13.16 7.56 4.60
C ILE A 194 11.98 8.53 4.50
N ARG A 195 11.99 9.41 3.52
CA ARG A 195 10.84 10.28 3.26
C ARG A 195 9.73 9.49 2.54
N PRO A 196 8.45 9.77 2.81
CA PRO A 196 7.35 9.17 2.06
C PRO A 196 7.48 9.37 0.55
N GLU A 197 8.03 10.50 0.11
CA GLU A 197 8.28 10.85 -1.29
C GLU A 197 9.29 9.91 -1.96
N ASP A 198 10.29 9.41 -1.23
CA ASP A 198 11.26 8.44 -1.78
C ASP A 198 10.55 7.13 -2.17
N CYS A 199 9.54 6.72 -1.39
CA CYS A 199 8.68 5.59 -1.73
C CYS A 199 7.82 5.88 -2.98
N ALA A 200 7.30 7.10 -3.12
CA ALA A 200 6.52 7.52 -4.28
C ALA A 200 7.37 7.53 -5.56
N GLU A 201 8.65 7.94 -5.48
CA GLU A 201 9.56 7.92 -6.62
C GLU A 201 9.87 6.49 -7.11
N VAL A 202 9.95 5.52 -6.21
CA VAL A 202 10.08 4.10 -6.59
C VAL A 202 8.86 3.65 -7.39
N VAL A 203 7.65 4.02 -6.95
CA VAL A 203 6.43 3.72 -7.70
C VAL A 203 6.44 4.42 -9.06
N ARG A 204 6.80 5.70 -9.12
CA ARG A 204 6.93 6.46 -10.38
C ARG A 204 7.86 5.76 -11.37
N MET A 205 9.02 5.31 -10.90
CA MET A 205 9.98 4.55 -11.70
C MET A 205 9.33 3.29 -12.30
N CYS A 206 8.62 2.51 -11.47
CA CYS A 206 7.98 1.28 -11.93
C CYS A 206 6.92 1.53 -13.01
N LEU A 207 6.10 2.59 -12.85
CA LEU A 207 5.05 2.95 -13.82
C LEU A 207 5.60 3.38 -15.19
N ARG A 208 6.89 3.75 -15.26
CA ARG A 208 7.60 4.15 -16.50
C ARG A 208 8.33 3.00 -17.20
N LEU A 209 8.31 1.80 -16.62
CA LEU A 209 8.91 0.62 -17.26
C LEU A 209 8.14 0.24 -18.53
N SER A 210 8.87 -0.34 -19.48
CA SER A 210 8.27 -0.89 -20.70
C SER A 210 7.25 -2.00 -20.35
N PRO A 211 6.30 -2.30 -21.25
CA PRO A 211 5.30 -3.34 -21.02
C PRO A 211 5.89 -4.74 -20.77
N THR A 212 7.11 -4.98 -21.19
CA THR A 212 7.81 -6.25 -21.06
C THR A 212 8.63 -6.38 -19.77
N ALA A 213 8.66 -5.32 -18.94
CA ALA A 213 9.46 -5.29 -17.72
C ALA A 213 8.56 -5.17 -16.48
N ARG A 214 8.89 -5.93 -15.43
CA ARG A 214 8.29 -5.82 -14.10
C ARG A 214 9.35 -5.92 -13.01
N ILE A 215 9.09 -5.30 -11.88
CA ILE A 215 9.90 -5.42 -10.66
C ILE A 215 8.99 -6.00 -9.59
N PRO A 216 9.15 -7.29 -9.20
CA PRO A 216 8.22 -7.95 -8.28
C PRO A 216 8.29 -7.41 -6.85
N SER A 217 9.46 -6.91 -6.43
CA SER A 217 9.65 -6.30 -5.12
C SER A 217 10.83 -5.34 -5.12
N VAL A 218 10.75 -4.27 -4.33
CA VAL A 218 11.83 -3.32 -4.06
C VAL A 218 11.94 -3.09 -2.57
N VAL A 219 13.15 -3.21 -2.04
CA VAL A 219 13.48 -2.81 -0.68
C VAL A 219 14.06 -1.40 -0.72
N VAL A 220 13.54 -0.53 0.14
CA VAL A 220 14.04 0.83 0.35
C VAL A 220 14.55 0.91 1.78
N GLU A 221 15.87 0.97 1.95
CA GLU A 221 16.52 0.97 3.24
C GLU A 221 16.94 2.37 3.67
N ARG A 222 16.90 2.61 4.97
CA ARG A 222 17.47 3.82 5.58
C ARG A 222 19.00 3.74 5.53
N MET A 223 19.65 4.81 5.13
CA MET A 223 21.11 4.91 5.21
C MET A 223 21.57 4.77 6.69
N GLY A 224 22.65 4.05 6.90
CA GLY A 224 23.20 3.81 8.25
C GLY A 224 22.43 2.79 9.10
N SER A 225 21.35 2.18 8.59
CA SER A 225 20.71 1.07 9.28
C SER A 225 21.66 -0.14 9.28
N ARG A 226 21.90 -0.71 10.48
CA ARG A 226 22.51 -2.04 10.59
C ARG A 226 21.37 -3.04 10.76
N ASN A 227 21.50 -4.23 10.15
CA ASN A 227 20.58 -5.34 10.39
C ASN A 227 20.57 -5.62 11.92
N GLY A 228 19.50 -5.24 12.62
CA GLY A 228 19.36 -5.38 14.05
C GLY A 228 19.11 -4.10 14.86
N ASP A 229 19.12 -2.91 14.23
CA ASP A 229 18.87 -1.63 14.93
C ASP A 229 17.37 -1.40 15.31
N VAL A 230 16.64 -2.46 15.59
CA VAL A 230 15.32 -2.38 16.23
C VAL A 230 15.52 -2.80 17.67
N HIS A 231 15.79 -1.83 18.55
CA HIS A 231 15.84 -2.01 20.01
C HIS A 231 14.52 -1.61 20.64
#